data_aaca3f9590b86a7e2b5f9638b76d2a7b
#
_entry.id   aaca3f9590b86a7e2b5f9638b76d2a7b
#
_cell.length_a   1.000
_cell.length_b   1.000
_cell.length_c   1.000
_cell.angle_alpha   90.00
_cell.angle_beta   90.00
_cell.angle_gamma   90.00
#
_symmetry.space_group_name_H-M   'P 1'
#
loop_
_entity.id
_entity.type
_entity.pdbx_description
1 polymer ?
#
loop_
_entity_poly.entity_id
_entity_poly.type
_entity_poly.pdbx_seq_one_letter_code
_entity_poly.pdbx_strand_id
1 'polypeptide(L)'
;MSEDDKIRAEALVWAVRAGDPAFEDWEGFTRWLDENPAHAAAYDRIAASVLDGAELIAAATPANDDGGETPVPTGAAPRRSARPWIGGALAASLALVAGLWMWQAGSRDLYRIETAPGQVRTVVLDAQTRVDLAGGTAMAFDRKDPRFARLESGQALFTVRHDEARPFRVTVGKDTLVDVGTVFDVRSQSGDLSVAVSEGAVQFNPEAQDLRIAPGEILQRRGRSGDYTLGKIAPEQVGEWRGGRVTFQDTALSAVAADLARATGVDYRVAPGSAERQVSGSLLVAPLRKDPAALGPLLGVEVRAERPDGADPRWVIGVR
;
A
#
# COMPACT_ATOMS: atom_id res chain seq x y z
N MET A 1 23.69 46.25 -6.32
CA MET A 1 23.01 44.96 -6.44
C MET A 1 23.88 43.98 -5.69
N SER A 2 23.36 43.41 -4.60
CA SER A 2 24.14 42.44 -3.84
C SER A 2 24.31 41.12 -4.60
N GLU A 3 25.28 40.31 -4.21
CA GLU A 3 25.48 38.95 -4.79
C GLU A 3 24.20 38.13 -4.67
N ASP A 4 23.52 38.22 -3.52
CA ASP A 4 22.24 37.50 -3.27
C ASP A 4 21.11 37.99 -4.22
N ASP A 5 21.07 39.29 -4.57
CA ASP A 5 20.07 39.82 -5.50
C ASP A 5 20.30 39.30 -6.90
N LYS A 6 21.58 39.09 -7.30
CA LYS A 6 21.95 38.53 -8.60
C LYS A 6 21.58 37.06 -8.68
N ILE A 7 21.94 36.27 -7.65
CA ILE A 7 21.59 34.85 -7.57
C ILE A 7 20.07 34.65 -7.63
N ARG A 8 19.30 35.50 -6.92
CA ARG A 8 17.83 35.41 -6.93
C ARG A 8 17.24 35.75 -8.30
N ALA A 9 17.80 36.75 -9.01
CA ALA A 9 17.36 37.07 -10.35
C ALA A 9 17.67 35.94 -11.36
N GLU A 10 18.85 35.34 -11.26
CA GLU A 10 19.24 34.19 -12.10
C GLU A 10 18.38 32.95 -11.81
N ALA A 11 18.10 32.67 -10.54
CA ALA A 11 17.23 31.57 -10.12
C ALA A 11 15.80 31.73 -10.67
N LEU A 12 15.28 32.96 -10.72
CA LEU A 12 13.98 33.25 -11.32
C LEU A 12 13.98 33.00 -12.83
N VAL A 13 15.05 33.39 -13.53
CA VAL A 13 15.20 33.15 -14.97
C VAL A 13 15.25 31.63 -15.25
N TRP A 14 16.00 30.87 -14.47
CA TRP A 14 16.07 29.43 -14.61
C TRP A 14 14.74 28.74 -14.24
N ALA A 15 14.03 29.22 -13.21
CA ALA A 15 12.72 28.68 -12.84
C ALA A 15 11.68 28.90 -13.96
N VAL A 16 11.73 30.04 -14.66
CA VAL A 16 10.84 30.32 -15.79
C VAL A 16 11.25 29.49 -17.02
N ARG A 17 12.55 29.37 -17.32
CA ARG A 17 13.03 28.61 -18.48
C ARG A 17 12.86 27.11 -18.32
N ALA A 18 13.20 26.56 -17.15
CA ALA A 18 13.07 25.14 -16.86
C ALA A 18 11.59 24.67 -16.76
N GLY A 19 10.65 25.61 -16.58
CA GLY A 19 9.22 25.37 -16.65
C GLY A 19 8.65 25.34 -18.08
N ASP A 20 9.42 25.65 -19.11
CA ASP A 20 8.99 25.59 -20.50
C ASP A 20 9.08 24.13 -21.02
N PRO A 21 7.98 23.56 -21.56
CA PRO A 21 8.00 22.20 -22.13
C PRO A 21 8.99 22.02 -23.29
N ALA A 22 9.40 23.11 -23.94
CA ALA A 22 10.39 23.12 -25.01
C ALA A 22 11.82 23.39 -24.50
N PHE A 23 12.04 23.36 -23.18
CA PHE A 23 13.35 23.63 -22.60
C PHE A 23 14.31 22.45 -22.84
N GLU A 24 15.40 22.74 -23.55
CA GLU A 24 16.41 21.73 -23.90
C GLU A 24 17.75 21.91 -23.16
N ASP A 25 17.99 23.08 -22.53
CA ASP A 25 19.28 23.43 -21.93
C ASP A 25 19.45 22.91 -20.48
N TRP A 26 19.17 21.62 -20.27
CA TRP A 26 19.33 20.97 -18.97
C TRP A 26 20.78 20.93 -18.50
N GLU A 27 21.72 20.88 -19.42
CA GLU A 27 23.15 20.90 -19.13
C GLU A 27 23.61 22.27 -18.59
N GLY A 28 23.13 23.35 -19.16
CA GLY A 28 23.34 24.71 -18.67
C GLY A 28 22.74 24.94 -17.29
N PHE A 29 21.53 24.43 -17.07
CA PHE A 29 20.84 24.52 -15.78
C PHE A 29 21.58 23.74 -14.67
N THR A 30 22.00 22.51 -14.95
CA THR A 30 22.75 21.69 -13.98
C THR A 30 24.09 22.32 -13.65
N ARG A 31 24.80 22.84 -14.63
CA ARG A 31 26.08 23.54 -14.43
C ARG A 31 25.90 24.76 -13.52
N TRP A 32 24.85 25.56 -13.76
CA TRP A 32 24.52 26.71 -12.92
C TRP A 32 24.22 26.29 -11.47
N LEU A 33 23.49 25.19 -11.24
CA LEU A 33 23.24 24.66 -9.90
C LEU A 33 24.53 24.23 -9.19
N ASP A 34 25.50 23.64 -9.92
CA ASP A 34 26.76 23.13 -9.39
C ASP A 34 27.79 24.24 -9.10
N GLU A 35 27.67 25.41 -9.74
CA GLU A 35 28.60 26.52 -9.57
C GLU A 35 28.59 27.09 -8.14
N ASN A 36 27.46 27.09 -7.44
CA ASN A 36 27.34 27.64 -6.08
C ASN A 36 26.17 26.99 -5.34
N PRO A 37 26.37 26.45 -4.13
CA PRO A 37 25.27 25.90 -3.30
C PRO A 37 24.12 26.88 -3.03
N ALA A 38 24.38 28.21 -3.09
CA ALA A 38 23.37 29.23 -2.96
C ALA A 38 22.38 29.27 -4.14
N HIS A 39 22.77 28.78 -5.32
CA HIS A 39 21.92 28.69 -6.49
C HIS A 39 20.78 27.71 -6.29
N ALA A 40 21.08 26.49 -5.81
CA ALA A 40 20.09 25.49 -5.48
C ALA A 40 19.10 26.01 -4.41
N ALA A 41 19.61 26.60 -3.32
CA ALA A 41 18.79 27.18 -2.26
C ALA A 41 17.92 28.36 -2.71
N ALA A 42 18.37 29.13 -3.71
CA ALA A 42 17.58 30.22 -4.30
C ALA A 42 16.49 29.69 -5.21
N TYR A 43 16.81 28.68 -6.03
CA TYR A 43 15.87 28.01 -6.92
C TYR A 43 14.76 27.32 -6.13
N ASP A 44 15.08 26.55 -5.06
CA ASP A 44 14.11 25.87 -4.22
C ASP A 44 13.13 26.83 -3.53
N ARG A 45 13.62 27.99 -3.05
CA ARG A 45 12.76 29.02 -2.46
C ARG A 45 11.77 29.63 -3.46
N ILE A 46 12.19 29.81 -4.72
CA ILE A 46 11.31 30.34 -5.78
C ILE A 46 10.29 29.26 -6.16
N ALA A 47 10.71 28.01 -6.32
CA ALA A 47 9.83 26.90 -6.60
C ALA A 47 8.78 26.69 -5.50
N ALA A 48 9.17 26.79 -4.22
CA ALA A 48 8.25 26.71 -3.08
C ALA A 48 7.24 27.88 -3.07
N SER A 49 7.67 29.12 -3.37
CA SER A 49 6.77 30.27 -3.41
C SER A 49 5.74 30.22 -4.55
N VAL A 50 6.04 29.50 -5.62
CA VAL A 50 5.09 29.24 -6.72
C VAL A 50 4.03 28.24 -6.27
N LEU A 51 4.38 27.26 -5.44
CA LEU A 51 3.44 26.28 -4.86
C LEU A 51 2.49 26.95 -3.84
N ASP A 52 3.01 27.78 -2.94
CA ASP A 52 2.20 28.53 -1.96
C ASP A 52 1.24 29.52 -2.64
N GLY A 53 1.66 30.15 -3.75
CA GLY A 53 0.82 31.02 -4.56
C GLY A 53 -0.36 30.28 -5.24
N ALA A 54 -0.19 29.03 -5.60
CA ALA A 54 -1.23 28.20 -6.20
C ALA A 54 -2.32 27.80 -5.19
N GLU A 55 -1.96 27.56 -3.92
CA GLU A 55 -2.93 27.30 -2.84
C GLU A 55 -3.78 28.54 -2.51
N LEU A 56 -3.19 29.74 -2.53
CA LEU A 56 -3.92 30.99 -2.30
C LEU A 56 -4.93 31.30 -3.42
N ILE A 57 -4.66 30.90 -4.66
CA ILE A 57 -5.58 31.09 -5.79
C ILE A 57 -6.71 30.07 -5.74
N ALA A 58 -6.47 28.86 -5.28
CA ALA A 58 -7.51 27.83 -5.09
C ALA A 58 -8.50 28.20 -3.96
N ALA A 59 -8.06 28.95 -2.96
CA ALA A 59 -8.90 29.42 -1.84
C ALA A 59 -9.76 30.67 -2.19
N ALA A 60 -9.51 31.33 -3.32
CA ALA A 60 -10.20 32.55 -3.74
C ALA A 60 -11.25 32.30 -4.83
N THR A 61 -12.13 31.32 -4.65
CA THR A 61 -13.33 31.18 -5.51
C THR A 61 -14.44 32.01 -4.90
N PRO A 62 -14.95 33.10 -5.56
CA PRO A 62 -16.05 33.88 -5.04
C PRO A 62 -17.37 33.10 -5.18
N ALA A 63 -18.09 32.98 -4.08
CA ALA A 63 -19.48 32.55 -4.08
C ALA A 63 -20.33 33.56 -4.84
N ASN A 64 -21.13 33.07 -5.78
CA ASN A 64 -22.19 33.85 -6.40
C ASN A 64 -23.24 34.22 -5.34
N ASP A 65 -23.52 35.49 -5.20
CA ASP A 65 -24.73 35.96 -4.54
C ASP A 65 -25.55 36.79 -5.52
N ASP A 66 -26.81 36.42 -5.65
CA ASP A 66 -27.83 37.00 -6.52
C ASP A 66 -28.45 38.25 -5.87
N GLY A 67 -28.70 39.27 -6.67
CA GLY A 67 -29.86 40.10 -6.51
C GLY A 67 -29.66 41.58 -6.12
N GLY A 68 -30.06 42.48 -7.00
CA GLY A 68 -30.34 43.90 -6.62
C GLY A 68 -30.26 44.91 -7.76
N GLU A 69 -31.40 45.37 -8.23
CA GLU A 69 -31.65 46.34 -9.31
C GLU A 69 -31.04 47.74 -9.11
N THR A 70 -30.53 48.25 -10.22
CA THR A 70 -30.37 49.62 -10.80
C THR A 70 -30.56 50.90 -9.97
N PRO A 71 -29.94 52.06 -10.34
CA PRO A 71 -30.10 52.72 -11.64
C PRO A 71 -28.87 53.39 -12.27
N VAL A 72 -28.96 53.64 -13.57
CA VAL A 72 -28.06 54.39 -14.45
C VAL A 72 -27.86 55.85 -14.02
N PRO A 73 -26.65 56.46 -14.22
CA PRO A 73 -26.58 57.58 -15.13
C PRO A 73 -25.40 57.52 -16.13
N THR A 74 -25.72 58.05 -17.26
CA THR A 74 -24.98 58.43 -18.46
C THR A 74 -23.66 59.11 -18.21
N GLY A 75 -22.56 58.66 -18.87
CA GLY A 75 -21.33 59.45 -18.96
C GLY A 75 -20.14 58.68 -19.54
N ALA A 76 -19.77 59.07 -20.79
CA ALA A 76 -18.47 58.95 -21.44
C ALA A 76 -17.75 57.58 -21.46
N ALA A 77 -17.63 56.99 -22.62
CA ALA A 77 -16.85 55.80 -22.97
C ALA A 77 -15.34 56.09 -22.80
N PRO A 78 -14.60 55.25 -22.05
CA PRO A 78 -13.17 55.09 -22.26
C PRO A 78 -12.94 53.91 -23.19
N ARG A 79 -12.08 54.12 -24.17
CA ARG A 79 -11.58 53.11 -25.11
C ARG A 79 -11.01 51.95 -24.32
N ARG A 80 -11.69 50.79 -24.42
CA ARG A 80 -11.17 49.51 -23.93
C ARG A 80 -9.97 49.13 -24.80
N SER A 81 -8.75 49.29 -24.24
CA SER A 81 -7.58 48.59 -24.73
C SER A 81 -7.78 47.09 -24.46
N ALA A 82 -7.97 46.34 -25.50
CA ALA A 82 -7.94 44.87 -25.42
C ALA A 82 -6.54 44.45 -24.99
N ARG A 83 -6.34 44.24 -23.66
CA ARG A 83 -5.18 43.52 -23.19
C ARG A 83 -5.43 42.04 -23.48
N PRO A 84 -4.52 41.39 -24.22
CA PRO A 84 -4.70 39.98 -24.57
C PRO A 84 -4.70 39.11 -23.36
N TRP A 85 -5.73 38.29 -23.23
CA TRP A 85 -5.91 37.21 -22.21
C TRP A 85 -4.92 36.04 -22.43
N ILE A 86 -3.77 36.30 -23.02
CA ILE A 86 -2.76 35.28 -23.35
C ILE A 86 -2.03 34.81 -22.09
N GLY A 87 -1.97 35.61 -21.00
CA GLY A 87 -1.30 35.24 -19.76
C GLY A 87 -2.03 34.16 -18.94
N GLY A 88 -3.37 34.10 -19.02
CA GLY A 88 -4.15 33.12 -18.24
C GLY A 88 -4.12 31.69 -18.83
N ALA A 89 -4.00 31.58 -20.15
CA ALA A 89 -3.95 30.28 -20.82
C ALA A 89 -2.60 29.57 -20.62
N LEU A 90 -1.50 30.34 -20.54
CA LEU A 90 -0.16 29.79 -20.26
C LEU A 90 -0.03 29.31 -18.79
N ALA A 91 -0.59 30.03 -17.82
CA ALA A 91 -0.58 29.61 -16.42
C ALA A 91 -1.42 28.33 -16.19
N ALA A 92 -2.58 28.21 -16.88
CA ALA A 92 -3.41 27.04 -16.78
C ALA A 92 -2.79 25.80 -17.46
N SER A 93 -2.06 25.98 -18.56
CA SER A 93 -1.35 24.86 -19.22
C SER A 93 -0.14 24.40 -18.41
N LEU A 94 0.61 25.31 -17.77
CA LEU A 94 1.71 24.96 -16.88
C LEU A 94 1.21 24.22 -15.61
N ALA A 95 0.10 24.66 -15.02
CA ALA A 95 -0.52 23.97 -13.88
C ALA A 95 -1.04 22.57 -14.28
N LEU A 96 -1.61 22.42 -15.46
CA LEU A 96 -2.05 21.12 -16.00
C LEU A 96 -0.86 20.18 -16.27
N VAL A 97 0.22 20.69 -16.87
CA VAL A 97 1.43 19.89 -17.15
C VAL A 97 2.14 19.51 -15.85
N ALA A 98 2.29 20.45 -14.90
CA ALA A 98 2.84 20.15 -13.57
C ALA A 98 1.96 19.18 -12.79
N GLY A 99 0.65 19.34 -12.83
CA GLY A 99 -0.32 18.42 -12.23
C GLY A 99 -0.27 17.02 -12.87
N LEU A 100 -0.17 16.95 -14.19
CA LEU A 100 -0.02 15.68 -14.91
C LEU A 100 1.34 15.02 -14.62
N TRP A 101 2.40 15.80 -14.50
CA TRP A 101 3.74 15.33 -14.16
C TRP A 101 3.82 14.85 -12.70
N MET A 102 3.24 15.59 -11.75
CA MET A 102 3.09 15.14 -10.35
C MET A 102 2.23 13.88 -10.25
N TRP A 103 1.15 13.80 -11.01
CA TRP A 103 0.30 12.61 -11.06
C TRP A 103 1.04 11.41 -11.68
N GLN A 104 1.83 11.62 -12.73
CA GLN A 104 2.62 10.60 -13.41
C GLN A 104 3.88 10.22 -12.63
N ALA A 105 4.52 11.16 -11.91
CA ALA A 105 5.63 10.90 -10.99
C ALA A 105 5.17 10.13 -9.74
N GLY A 106 3.91 10.34 -9.30
CA GLY A 106 3.27 9.59 -8.21
C GLY A 106 2.68 8.24 -8.62
N SER A 107 2.62 7.90 -9.92
CA SER A 107 2.07 6.62 -10.36
C SER A 107 3.08 5.49 -10.14
N ARG A 108 2.73 4.55 -9.23
CA ARG A 108 3.48 3.33 -9.03
C ARG A 108 3.39 2.43 -10.26
N ASP A 109 4.50 1.79 -10.60
CA ASP A 109 4.55 0.76 -11.64
C ASP A 109 4.39 -0.61 -10.99
N LEU A 110 3.14 -0.96 -10.68
CA LEU A 110 2.83 -2.19 -9.96
C LEU A 110 2.81 -3.39 -10.90
N TYR A 111 3.49 -4.46 -10.48
CA TYR A 111 3.34 -5.79 -11.07
C TYR A 111 2.80 -6.76 -10.03
N ARG A 112 1.94 -7.68 -10.47
CA ARG A 112 1.23 -8.63 -9.62
C ARG A 112 1.86 -10.01 -9.68
N ILE A 113 1.93 -10.66 -8.52
CA ILE A 113 2.34 -12.05 -8.36
C ILE A 113 1.21 -12.80 -7.65
N GLU A 114 0.85 -13.95 -8.19
CA GLU A 114 -0.11 -14.87 -7.58
C GLU A 114 0.54 -16.23 -7.34
N THR A 115 0.08 -16.89 -6.30
CA THR A 115 0.42 -18.29 -6.00
C THR A 115 -0.83 -19.14 -6.05
N ALA A 116 -0.74 -20.32 -6.66
CA ALA A 116 -1.81 -21.30 -6.57
C ALA A 116 -1.93 -21.86 -5.14
N PRO A 117 -3.11 -22.34 -4.72
CA PRO A 117 -3.24 -23.10 -3.48
C PRO A 117 -2.22 -24.25 -3.42
N GLY A 118 -1.62 -24.46 -2.25
CA GLY A 118 -0.57 -25.45 -2.05
C GLY A 118 0.84 -25.06 -2.54
N GLN A 119 0.98 -23.90 -3.20
CA GLN A 119 2.25 -23.40 -3.71
C GLN A 119 2.82 -22.35 -2.76
N VAL A 120 4.10 -22.46 -2.42
CA VAL A 120 4.86 -21.39 -1.74
C VAL A 120 5.84 -20.79 -2.73
N ARG A 121 5.97 -19.45 -2.73
CA ARG A 121 6.88 -18.74 -3.63
C ARG A 121 7.65 -17.66 -2.89
N THR A 122 8.95 -17.62 -3.07
CA THR A 122 9.81 -16.53 -2.55
C THR A 122 10.04 -15.48 -3.62
N VAL A 123 9.87 -14.21 -3.26
CA VAL A 123 10.18 -13.02 -4.06
C VAL A 123 11.32 -12.29 -3.39
N VAL A 124 12.43 -12.14 -4.09
CA VAL A 124 13.59 -11.37 -3.62
C VAL A 124 13.46 -9.96 -4.20
N LEU A 125 13.38 -8.96 -3.34
CA LEU A 125 13.26 -7.55 -3.74
C LEU A 125 14.61 -6.86 -3.82
N ASP A 126 15.50 -7.20 -2.88
CA ASP A 126 16.90 -6.78 -2.88
C ASP A 126 17.79 -7.85 -2.21
N ALA A 127 19.09 -7.58 -2.03
CA ALA A 127 20.05 -8.56 -1.51
C ALA A 127 19.71 -9.08 -0.09
N GLN A 128 18.88 -8.37 0.68
CA GLN A 128 18.59 -8.67 2.09
C GLN A 128 17.08 -8.53 2.43
N THR A 129 16.24 -8.24 1.43
CA THR A 129 14.79 -8.13 1.60
C THR A 129 14.10 -9.17 0.72
N ARG A 130 13.33 -10.05 1.35
CA ARG A 130 12.56 -11.09 0.66
C ARG A 130 11.16 -11.20 1.24
N VAL A 131 10.25 -11.67 0.39
CA VAL A 131 8.86 -11.94 0.75
C VAL A 131 8.51 -13.35 0.34
N ASP A 132 8.16 -14.18 1.31
CA ASP A 132 7.65 -15.53 1.07
C ASP A 132 6.13 -15.45 0.97
N LEU A 133 5.55 -15.92 -0.13
CA LEU A 133 4.12 -15.95 -0.40
C LEU A 133 3.56 -17.34 -0.13
N ALA A 134 2.54 -17.44 0.72
CA ALA A 134 1.81 -18.67 0.95
C ALA A 134 0.91 -19.04 -0.25
N GLY A 135 0.35 -20.25 -0.26
CA GLY A 135 -0.60 -20.67 -1.29
C GLY A 135 -1.84 -19.78 -1.35
N GLY A 136 -2.38 -19.55 -2.53
CA GLY A 136 -3.57 -18.72 -2.75
C GLY A 136 -3.38 -17.24 -2.36
N THR A 137 -2.17 -16.71 -2.55
CA THR A 137 -1.81 -15.32 -2.24
C THR A 137 -1.75 -14.49 -3.52
N ALA A 138 -2.34 -13.29 -3.49
CA ALA A 138 -2.22 -12.27 -4.52
C ALA A 138 -1.55 -11.04 -3.93
N MET A 139 -0.45 -10.63 -4.53
CA MET A 139 0.38 -9.52 -4.06
C MET A 139 0.93 -8.69 -5.21
N ALA A 140 0.98 -7.38 -5.05
CA ALA A 140 1.58 -6.46 -6.00
C ALA A 140 2.83 -5.80 -5.40
N PHE A 141 3.84 -5.61 -6.26
CA PHE A 141 5.10 -4.95 -5.93
C PHE A 141 5.34 -3.81 -6.92
N ASP A 142 6.11 -2.81 -6.52
CA ASP A 142 6.44 -1.67 -7.38
C ASP A 142 7.82 -1.88 -8.04
N ARG A 143 7.89 -1.77 -9.39
CA ARG A 143 9.18 -1.86 -10.11
C ARG A 143 10.11 -0.70 -9.82
N LYS A 144 9.55 0.46 -9.45
CA LYS A 144 10.31 1.69 -9.18
C LYS A 144 10.70 1.83 -7.71
N ASP A 145 9.96 1.16 -6.79
CA ASP A 145 10.20 1.22 -5.36
C ASP A 145 10.22 -0.19 -4.75
N PRO A 146 11.40 -0.82 -4.59
CA PRO A 146 11.52 -2.15 -4.02
C PRO A 146 11.13 -2.20 -2.52
N ARG A 147 10.86 -1.05 -1.90
CA ARG A 147 10.42 -0.96 -0.50
C ARG A 147 8.91 -0.75 -0.37
N PHE A 148 8.17 -1.06 -1.42
CA PHE A 148 6.71 -1.04 -1.42
C PHE A 148 6.12 -2.37 -1.86
N ALA A 149 5.11 -2.83 -1.12
CA ALA A 149 4.31 -3.99 -1.46
C ALA A 149 2.83 -3.76 -1.12
N ARG A 150 1.93 -4.44 -1.84
CA ARG A 150 0.49 -4.46 -1.57
C ARG A 150 0.01 -5.89 -1.49
N LEU A 151 -0.47 -6.32 -0.32
CA LEU A 151 -1.16 -7.59 -0.16
C LEU A 151 -2.64 -7.40 -0.51
N GLU A 152 -3.09 -8.02 -1.59
CA GLU A 152 -4.49 -7.97 -2.02
C GLU A 152 -5.31 -9.03 -1.30
N SER A 153 -4.77 -10.24 -1.18
CA SER A 153 -5.36 -11.35 -0.42
C SER A 153 -4.31 -12.44 -0.15
N GLY A 154 -4.56 -13.27 0.83
CA GLY A 154 -3.70 -14.40 1.19
C GLY A 154 -2.79 -14.10 2.36
N GLN A 155 -1.56 -14.65 2.34
CA GLN A 155 -0.61 -14.56 3.45
C GLN A 155 0.82 -14.45 2.94
N ALA A 156 1.61 -13.57 3.55
CA ALA A 156 3.00 -13.35 3.19
C ALA A 156 3.86 -13.11 4.44
N LEU A 157 5.05 -13.72 4.45
CA LEU A 157 6.09 -13.45 5.44
C LEU A 157 7.13 -12.53 4.83
N PHE A 158 7.37 -11.42 5.50
CA PHE A 158 8.37 -10.43 5.13
C PHE A 158 9.62 -10.62 5.98
N THR A 159 10.77 -10.68 5.34
CA THR A 159 12.09 -10.56 5.98
C THR A 159 12.72 -9.32 5.40
N VAL A 160 12.76 -8.24 6.17
CA VAL A 160 13.14 -6.92 5.70
C VAL A 160 14.41 -6.46 6.37
N ARG A 161 15.36 -5.98 5.56
CA ARG A 161 16.55 -5.32 6.07
C ARG A 161 16.22 -3.99 6.71
N HIS A 162 16.82 -3.72 7.87
CA HIS A 162 16.72 -2.44 8.57
C HIS A 162 17.24 -1.27 7.73
N ASP A 163 16.41 -0.24 7.53
CA ASP A 163 16.74 1.00 6.82
C ASP A 163 15.77 2.11 7.28
N GLU A 164 16.18 2.90 8.28
CA GLU A 164 15.37 3.99 8.83
C GLU A 164 15.12 5.12 7.83
N ALA A 165 16.07 5.36 6.90
CA ALA A 165 15.92 6.42 5.91
C ALA A 165 14.87 6.07 4.83
N ARG A 166 14.66 4.77 4.58
CA ARG A 166 13.70 4.27 3.60
C ARG A 166 12.93 3.07 4.17
N PRO A 167 11.96 3.28 5.05
CA PRO A 167 11.18 2.21 5.64
C PRO A 167 10.41 1.42 4.58
N PHE A 168 10.26 0.10 4.79
CA PHE A 168 9.45 -0.75 3.92
C PHE A 168 7.97 -0.54 4.23
N ARG A 169 7.14 -0.40 3.19
CA ARG A 169 5.71 -0.17 3.33
C ARG A 169 4.90 -1.30 2.72
N VAL A 170 3.97 -1.84 3.50
CA VAL A 170 2.98 -2.81 3.04
C VAL A 170 1.59 -2.22 3.18
N THR A 171 0.83 -2.20 2.09
CA THR A 171 -0.59 -1.83 2.14
C THR A 171 -1.48 -3.05 2.06
N VAL A 172 -2.53 -3.09 2.89
CA VAL A 172 -3.52 -4.17 2.95
C VAL A 172 -4.91 -3.56 3.02
N GLY A 173 -5.57 -3.44 1.87
CA GLY A 173 -6.82 -2.69 1.77
C GLY A 173 -6.63 -1.21 2.14
N LYS A 174 -7.25 -0.78 3.25
CA LYS A 174 -7.11 0.58 3.79
C LYS A 174 -5.93 0.74 4.78
N ASP A 175 -5.35 -0.37 5.21
CA ASP A 175 -4.36 -0.39 6.27
C ASP A 175 -2.94 -0.29 5.71
N THR A 176 -2.06 0.38 6.43
CA THR A 176 -0.66 0.57 6.09
C THR A 176 0.23 0.07 7.21
N LEU A 177 1.21 -0.75 6.86
CA LEU A 177 2.27 -1.24 7.73
C LEU A 177 3.57 -0.57 7.34
N VAL A 178 4.27 -0.01 8.30
CA VAL A 178 5.59 0.61 8.10
C VAL A 178 6.62 -0.16 8.91
N ASP A 179 7.63 -0.64 8.24
CA ASP A 179 8.67 -1.49 8.80
C ASP A 179 10.06 -0.89 8.58
N VAL A 180 10.86 -0.92 9.62
CA VAL A 180 12.24 -0.41 9.60
C VAL A 180 13.30 -1.51 9.72
N GLY A 181 12.90 -2.78 9.73
CA GLY A 181 13.81 -3.94 9.79
C GLY A 181 13.27 -5.04 10.69
N THR A 182 12.45 -5.91 10.12
CA THR A 182 11.68 -6.90 10.87
C THR A 182 11.54 -8.23 10.13
N VAL A 183 11.13 -9.24 10.89
CA VAL A 183 10.52 -10.46 10.36
C VAL A 183 9.07 -10.49 10.84
N PHE A 184 8.13 -10.36 9.92
CA PHE A 184 6.70 -10.29 10.22
C PHE A 184 5.84 -11.00 9.19
N ASP A 185 4.72 -11.54 9.64
CA ASP A 185 3.72 -12.25 8.83
C ASP A 185 2.46 -11.41 8.70
N VAL A 186 1.94 -11.29 7.50
CA VAL A 186 0.68 -10.58 7.24
C VAL A 186 -0.28 -11.51 6.52
N ARG A 187 -1.48 -11.66 7.09
CA ARG A 187 -2.58 -12.42 6.49
C ARG A 187 -3.80 -11.53 6.28
N SER A 188 -4.36 -11.56 5.08
CA SER A 188 -5.60 -10.87 4.72
C SER A 188 -6.51 -11.81 3.96
N GLN A 189 -7.67 -12.14 4.54
CA GLN A 189 -8.62 -13.07 3.94
C GLN A 189 -10.05 -12.77 4.37
N SER A 190 -10.97 -12.76 3.40
CA SER A 190 -12.42 -12.57 3.66
C SER A 190 -12.75 -11.31 4.48
N GLY A 191 -11.85 -10.32 4.48
CA GLY A 191 -11.98 -9.09 5.27
C GLY A 191 -11.26 -9.13 6.61
N ASP A 192 -10.80 -10.29 7.07
CA ASP A 192 -9.96 -10.40 8.25
C ASP A 192 -8.53 -9.95 7.95
N LEU A 193 -7.86 -9.38 8.94
CA LEU A 193 -6.46 -9.00 8.92
C LEU A 193 -5.75 -9.57 10.14
N SER A 194 -4.55 -10.09 9.93
CA SER A 194 -3.65 -10.50 11.00
C SER A 194 -2.23 -10.05 10.66
N VAL A 195 -1.54 -9.43 11.61
CA VAL A 195 -0.14 -9.01 11.51
C VAL A 195 0.61 -9.51 12.74
N ALA A 196 1.56 -10.41 12.55
CA ALA A 196 2.36 -11.00 13.63
C ALA A 196 3.84 -10.70 13.43
N VAL A 197 4.56 -10.36 14.50
CA VAL A 197 5.98 -9.99 14.46
C VAL A 197 6.81 -11.00 15.24
N SER A 198 7.88 -11.54 14.62
CA SER A 198 8.88 -12.37 15.30
C SER A 198 10.13 -11.61 15.69
N GLU A 199 10.57 -10.63 14.88
CA GLU A 199 11.78 -9.85 15.11
C GLU A 199 11.56 -8.40 14.72
N GLY A 200 12.17 -7.45 15.43
CA GLY A 200 12.04 -6.02 15.15
C GLY A 200 10.73 -5.41 15.62
N ALA A 201 10.09 -4.52 14.85
CA ALA A 201 8.78 -3.98 15.15
C ALA A 201 8.12 -3.39 13.89
N VAL A 202 6.81 -3.49 13.79
CA VAL A 202 6.00 -2.91 12.72
C VAL A 202 5.12 -1.81 13.29
N GLN A 203 5.12 -0.64 12.63
CA GLN A 203 4.19 0.44 12.91
C GLN A 203 2.94 0.27 12.04
N PHE A 204 1.80 0.09 12.66
CA PHE A 204 0.51 -0.11 12.01
C PHE A 204 -0.25 1.21 11.95
N ASN A 205 -0.67 1.62 10.74
CA ASN A 205 -1.42 2.84 10.46
C ASN A 205 -0.87 4.07 11.20
N PRO A 206 0.39 4.50 10.94
CA PRO A 206 1.06 5.59 11.67
C PRO A 206 0.30 6.92 11.61
N GLU A 207 -0.50 7.15 10.57
CA GLU A 207 -1.29 8.38 10.40
C GLU A 207 -2.69 8.29 11.05
N ALA A 208 -3.06 7.14 11.64
CA ALA A 208 -4.38 6.91 12.22
C ALA A 208 -4.32 6.25 13.61
N GLN A 209 -4.24 4.91 13.68
CA GLN A 209 -4.20 4.18 14.96
C GLN A 209 -2.85 4.26 15.66
N ASP A 210 -1.78 4.43 14.89
CA ASP A 210 -0.38 4.55 15.34
C ASP A 210 0.03 3.45 16.33
N LEU A 211 -0.30 2.19 15.99
CA LEU A 211 -0.04 1.04 16.86
C LEU A 211 1.31 0.41 16.52
N ARG A 212 2.16 0.24 17.53
CA ARG A 212 3.41 -0.51 17.41
C ARG A 212 3.15 -1.97 17.75
N ILE A 213 3.52 -2.88 16.84
CA ILE A 213 3.47 -4.34 17.04
C ILE A 213 4.90 -4.80 17.31
N ALA A 214 5.15 -5.31 18.52
CA ALA A 214 6.47 -5.76 18.97
C ALA A 214 6.66 -7.28 18.72
N PRO A 215 7.88 -7.82 18.88
CA PRO A 215 8.11 -9.25 18.76
C PRO A 215 7.25 -10.05 19.75
N GLY A 216 6.66 -11.15 19.28
CA GLY A 216 5.73 -11.97 20.05
C GLY A 216 4.33 -11.36 20.22
N GLU A 217 4.02 -10.34 19.41
CA GLU A 217 2.68 -9.76 19.34
C GLU A 217 2.01 -10.04 18.01
N ILE A 218 0.69 -10.09 18.06
CA ILE A 218 -0.18 -10.26 16.90
C ILE A 218 -1.31 -9.24 16.96
N LEU A 219 -1.44 -8.42 15.93
CA LEU A 219 -2.59 -7.54 15.70
C LEU A 219 -3.61 -8.30 14.86
N GLN A 220 -4.86 -8.29 15.27
CA GLN A 220 -5.96 -8.95 14.55
C GLN A 220 -7.13 -8.00 14.35
N ARG A 221 -7.82 -8.13 13.22
CA ARG A 221 -9.12 -7.52 12.94
C ARG A 221 -10.01 -8.53 12.23
N ARG A 222 -11.22 -8.75 12.75
CA ARG A 222 -12.23 -9.61 12.12
C ARG A 222 -13.18 -8.77 11.27
N GLY A 223 -13.36 -9.18 10.03
CA GLY A 223 -14.14 -8.44 9.05
C GLY A 223 -13.50 -7.10 8.63
N ARG A 224 -14.13 -6.39 7.70
CA ARG A 224 -13.59 -5.13 7.15
C ARG A 224 -13.75 -3.93 8.09
N SER A 225 -14.71 -3.98 8.99
CA SER A 225 -15.09 -2.89 9.90
C SER A 225 -14.92 -3.24 11.37
N GLY A 226 -14.32 -4.41 11.69
CA GLY A 226 -14.07 -4.82 13.07
C GLY A 226 -12.97 -3.98 13.74
N ASP A 227 -12.97 -4.03 15.06
CA ASP A 227 -11.93 -3.40 15.88
C ASP A 227 -10.60 -4.16 15.76
N TYR A 228 -9.51 -3.43 15.97
CA TYR A 228 -8.18 -4.02 16.05
C TYR A 228 -7.93 -4.49 17.49
N THR A 229 -7.47 -5.73 17.62
CA THR A 229 -7.09 -6.32 18.89
C THR A 229 -5.63 -6.75 18.85
N LEU A 230 -4.87 -6.41 19.91
CA LEU A 230 -3.49 -6.83 20.08
C LEU A 230 -3.47 -8.03 21.04
N GLY A 231 -2.86 -9.12 20.58
CA GLY A 231 -2.69 -10.36 21.35
C GLY A 231 -1.23 -10.78 21.42
N LYS A 232 -1.00 -11.99 21.91
CA LYS A 232 0.33 -12.62 21.98
C LYS A 232 0.39 -13.83 21.06
N ILE A 233 1.57 -14.06 20.48
CA ILE A 233 1.89 -15.21 19.65
C ILE A 233 3.33 -15.64 19.96
N ALA A 234 3.61 -16.93 19.93
CA ALA A 234 4.99 -17.39 20.04
C ALA A 234 5.77 -16.98 18.78
N PRO A 235 6.94 -16.33 18.91
CA PRO A 235 7.72 -15.87 17.74
C PRO A 235 7.99 -16.98 16.73
N GLU A 236 8.12 -18.23 17.17
CA GLU A 236 8.38 -19.41 16.34
C GLU A 236 7.18 -19.79 15.44
N GLN A 237 5.97 -19.33 15.82
CA GLN A 237 4.75 -19.55 15.01
C GLN A 237 4.63 -18.55 13.87
N VAL A 238 5.37 -17.42 13.93
CA VAL A 238 5.35 -16.41 12.84
C VAL A 238 6.04 -16.99 11.61
N GLY A 239 5.27 -17.19 10.53
CA GLY A 239 5.77 -17.78 9.29
C GLY A 239 6.04 -19.29 9.35
N GLU A 240 5.55 -20.04 10.36
CA GLU A 240 5.72 -21.51 10.47
C GLU A 240 5.18 -22.27 9.26
N TRP A 241 4.21 -21.69 8.56
CA TRP A 241 3.62 -22.25 7.34
C TRP A 241 4.64 -22.50 6.23
N ARG A 242 5.77 -21.78 6.20
CA ARG A 242 6.88 -22.06 5.27
C ARG A 242 7.49 -23.44 5.51
N GLY A 243 7.54 -23.85 6.76
CA GLY A 243 7.95 -25.20 7.17
C GLY A 243 6.85 -26.25 7.01
N GLY A 244 5.70 -25.88 6.43
CA GLY A 244 4.56 -26.77 6.25
C GLY A 244 3.80 -27.09 7.54
N ARG A 245 3.86 -26.19 8.54
CA ARG A 245 3.08 -26.28 9.78
C ARG A 245 2.06 -25.16 9.81
N VAL A 246 0.88 -25.42 10.31
CA VAL A 246 -0.15 -24.41 10.59
C VAL A 246 -0.73 -24.64 11.98
N THR A 247 -0.77 -23.60 12.80
CA THR A 247 -1.28 -23.64 14.17
C THR A 247 -2.53 -22.79 14.29
N PHE A 248 -3.53 -23.32 14.97
CA PHE A 248 -4.82 -22.67 15.21
C PHE A 248 -5.04 -22.57 16.72
N GLN A 249 -5.54 -21.45 17.19
CA GLN A 249 -5.94 -21.20 18.58
C GLN A 249 -7.33 -20.58 18.57
N ASP A 250 -8.30 -21.27 19.16
CA ASP A 250 -9.70 -20.83 19.21
C ASP A 250 -10.18 -20.24 17.88
N THR A 251 -9.93 -21.00 16.80
CA THR A 251 -10.18 -20.56 15.44
C THR A 251 -11.42 -21.24 14.88
N ALA A 252 -12.32 -20.47 14.28
CA ALA A 252 -13.52 -21.02 13.67
C ALA A 252 -13.18 -22.05 12.58
N LEU A 253 -13.90 -23.17 12.55
CA LEU A 253 -13.64 -24.27 11.62
C LEU A 253 -13.71 -23.84 10.16
N SER A 254 -14.55 -22.84 9.86
CA SER A 254 -14.60 -22.23 8.53
C SER A 254 -13.28 -21.56 8.12
N ALA A 255 -12.63 -20.84 9.06
CA ALA A 255 -11.34 -20.21 8.82
C ALA A 255 -10.23 -21.25 8.72
N VAL A 256 -10.25 -22.30 9.57
CA VAL A 256 -9.32 -23.42 9.51
C VAL A 256 -9.40 -24.14 8.16
N ALA A 257 -10.60 -24.45 7.69
CA ALA A 257 -10.81 -25.09 6.38
C ALA A 257 -10.24 -24.25 5.24
N ALA A 258 -10.48 -22.94 5.26
CA ALA A 258 -9.95 -22.02 4.26
C ALA A 258 -8.40 -21.94 4.29
N ASP A 259 -7.80 -21.92 5.48
CA ASP A 259 -6.34 -21.91 5.64
C ASP A 259 -5.72 -23.22 5.17
N LEU A 260 -6.33 -24.35 5.51
CA LEU A 260 -5.89 -25.66 5.05
C LEU A 260 -6.04 -25.82 3.53
N ALA A 261 -7.13 -25.33 2.94
CA ALA A 261 -7.31 -25.35 1.49
C ALA A 261 -6.20 -24.57 0.77
N ARG A 262 -5.85 -23.40 1.29
CA ARG A 262 -4.72 -22.60 0.76
C ARG A 262 -3.37 -23.30 0.94
N ALA A 263 -3.11 -23.87 2.12
CA ALA A 263 -1.83 -24.48 2.43
C ALA A 263 -1.63 -25.84 1.71
N THR A 264 -2.68 -26.62 1.56
CA THR A 264 -2.60 -27.98 0.97
C THR A 264 -2.90 -28.02 -0.52
N GLY A 265 -3.73 -27.09 -1.02
CA GLY A 265 -4.34 -27.19 -2.36
C GLY A 265 -5.55 -28.12 -2.43
N VAL A 266 -6.01 -28.67 -1.29
CA VAL A 266 -7.18 -29.55 -1.19
C VAL A 266 -8.43 -28.71 -0.96
N ASP A 267 -9.53 -28.97 -1.68
CA ASP A 267 -10.81 -28.26 -1.49
C ASP A 267 -11.51 -28.76 -0.22
N TYR A 268 -11.24 -28.10 0.91
CA TYR A 268 -11.95 -28.30 2.16
C TYR A 268 -13.16 -27.37 2.26
N ARG A 269 -14.32 -27.91 2.61
CA ARG A 269 -15.56 -27.18 2.87
C ARG A 269 -16.09 -27.54 4.25
N VAL A 270 -16.81 -26.62 4.88
CA VAL A 270 -17.43 -26.88 6.19
C VAL A 270 -18.92 -27.11 6.00
N ALA A 271 -19.44 -28.17 6.61
CA ALA A 271 -20.85 -28.49 6.60
C ALA A 271 -21.67 -27.37 7.27
N PRO A 272 -22.92 -27.11 6.81
CA PRO A 272 -23.84 -26.19 7.46
C PRO A 272 -23.96 -26.49 8.97
N GLY A 273 -23.89 -25.45 9.80
CA GLY A 273 -23.97 -25.56 11.25
C GLY A 273 -22.66 -25.86 11.98
N SER A 274 -21.57 -26.20 11.25
CA SER A 274 -20.25 -26.48 11.85
C SER A 274 -19.26 -25.30 11.74
N ALA A 275 -19.60 -24.25 10.99
CA ALA A 275 -18.70 -23.17 10.59
C ALA A 275 -18.06 -22.43 11.78
N GLU A 276 -18.85 -22.16 12.81
CA GLU A 276 -18.44 -21.35 13.98
C GLU A 276 -17.80 -22.20 15.12
N ARG A 277 -17.70 -23.52 14.95
CA ARG A 277 -17.02 -24.37 15.94
C ARG A 277 -15.57 -23.94 16.07
N GLN A 278 -15.14 -23.65 17.28
CA GLN A 278 -13.76 -23.30 17.59
C GLN A 278 -12.89 -24.55 17.69
N VAL A 279 -11.74 -24.52 17.06
CA VAL A 279 -10.74 -25.58 17.12
C VAL A 279 -9.37 -25.01 17.42
N SER A 280 -8.55 -25.79 18.15
CA SER A 280 -7.16 -25.47 18.43
C SER A 280 -6.30 -26.70 18.13
N GLY A 281 -5.10 -26.45 17.63
CA GLY A 281 -4.15 -27.52 17.31
C GLY A 281 -3.08 -27.07 16.34
N SER A 282 -2.07 -27.90 16.15
CA SER A 282 -0.98 -27.67 15.18
C SER A 282 -0.93 -28.84 14.20
N LEU A 283 -0.98 -28.55 12.92
CA LEU A 283 -1.11 -29.53 11.84
C LEU A 283 0.07 -29.43 10.88
N LEU A 284 0.48 -30.58 10.34
CA LEU A 284 1.45 -30.65 9.24
C LEU A 284 0.70 -30.72 7.89
N VAL A 285 1.06 -29.86 6.97
CA VAL A 285 0.45 -29.72 5.65
C VAL A 285 0.71 -30.95 4.76
N ALA A 286 1.95 -31.49 4.79
CA ALA A 286 2.35 -32.57 3.90
C ALA A 286 1.55 -33.88 4.06
N PRO A 287 1.27 -34.38 5.30
CA PRO A 287 0.37 -35.51 5.49
C PRO A 287 -1.05 -35.25 5.01
N LEU A 288 -1.62 -34.06 5.30
CA LEU A 288 -2.98 -33.70 4.91
C LEU A 288 -3.17 -33.52 3.41
N ARG A 289 -2.10 -33.18 2.68
CA ARG A 289 -2.11 -33.17 1.21
C ARG A 289 -2.22 -34.60 0.62
N LYS A 290 -1.59 -35.58 1.29
CA LYS A 290 -1.63 -36.99 0.86
C LYS A 290 -2.91 -37.70 1.27
N ASP A 291 -3.37 -37.46 2.50
CA ASP A 291 -4.58 -38.04 3.08
C ASP A 291 -5.40 -36.93 3.78
N PRO A 292 -6.29 -36.28 3.02
CA PRO A 292 -7.14 -35.21 3.59
C PRO A 292 -8.12 -35.72 4.68
N ALA A 293 -8.47 -37.00 4.71
CA ALA A 293 -9.34 -37.60 5.72
C ALA A 293 -8.67 -37.65 7.10
N ALA A 294 -7.33 -37.68 7.15
CA ALA A 294 -6.58 -37.62 8.40
C ALA A 294 -6.86 -36.39 9.25
N LEU A 295 -7.43 -35.33 8.68
CA LEU A 295 -7.90 -34.15 9.41
C LEU A 295 -8.95 -34.49 10.46
N GLY A 296 -9.82 -35.48 10.20
CA GLY A 296 -10.92 -35.89 11.06
C GLY A 296 -10.49 -36.19 12.49
N PRO A 297 -9.66 -37.22 12.71
CA PRO A 297 -9.18 -37.59 14.04
C PRO A 297 -8.31 -36.49 14.68
N LEU A 298 -7.58 -35.70 13.92
CA LEU A 298 -6.71 -34.64 14.43
C LEU A 298 -7.48 -33.47 15.08
N LEU A 299 -8.65 -33.13 14.52
CA LEU A 299 -9.49 -32.03 15.02
C LEU A 299 -10.76 -32.51 15.74
N GLY A 300 -10.98 -33.81 15.84
CA GLY A 300 -12.20 -34.40 16.43
C GLY A 300 -13.45 -34.04 15.62
N VAL A 301 -13.34 -34.01 14.30
CA VAL A 301 -14.41 -33.71 13.35
C VAL A 301 -14.64 -34.87 12.40
N GLU A 302 -15.77 -34.88 11.72
CA GLU A 302 -16.03 -35.83 10.63
C GLU A 302 -15.55 -35.22 9.31
N VAL A 303 -14.85 -36.01 8.50
CA VAL A 303 -14.37 -35.58 7.17
C VAL A 303 -14.83 -36.60 6.12
N ARG A 304 -15.60 -36.12 5.16
CA ARG A 304 -16.15 -36.97 4.06
C ARG A 304 -15.72 -36.46 2.71
N ALA A 305 -15.36 -37.36 1.82
CA ALA A 305 -15.12 -37.01 0.43
C ALA A 305 -16.45 -36.95 -0.33
N GLU A 306 -16.68 -35.82 -0.97
CA GLU A 306 -17.73 -35.62 -1.97
C GLU A 306 -17.07 -35.54 -3.36
N ARG A 307 -17.59 -36.27 -4.32
CA ARG A 307 -17.13 -36.22 -5.71
C ARG A 307 -18.25 -35.63 -6.57
N PRO A 308 -18.20 -34.34 -6.87
CA PRO A 308 -19.06 -33.78 -7.91
C PRO A 308 -18.71 -34.44 -9.26
N ASP A 309 -19.68 -34.69 -10.12
CA ASP A 309 -19.49 -35.33 -11.39
C ASP A 309 -18.35 -34.71 -12.21
N GLY A 310 -17.27 -35.47 -12.43
CA GLY A 310 -16.13 -35.08 -13.26
C GLY A 310 -15.14 -34.06 -12.64
N ALA A 311 -15.27 -33.71 -11.36
CA ALA A 311 -14.38 -32.81 -10.66
C ALA A 311 -13.46 -33.53 -9.66
N ASP A 312 -12.40 -32.82 -9.23
CA ASP A 312 -11.56 -33.24 -8.11
C ASP A 312 -12.38 -33.43 -6.83
N PRO A 313 -12.02 -34.37 -5.96
CA PRO A 313 -12.76 -34.62 -4.73
C PRO A 313 -12.75 -33.39 -3.81
N ARG A 314 -13.94 -33.03 -3.32
CA ARG A 314 -14.15 -32.04 -2.27
C ARG A 314 -14.23 -32.72 -0.93
N TRP A 315 -13.67 -32.16 0.11
CA TRP A 315 -13.67 -32.73 1.45
C TRP A 315 -14.54 -31.88 2.38
N VAL A 316 -15.65 -32.45 2.82
CA VAL A 316 -16.60 -31.76 3.71
C VAL A 316 -16.30 -32.12 5.15
N ILE A 317 -16.08 -31.06 5.97
CA ILE A 317 -15.76 -31.14 7.39
C ILE A 317 -17.04 -30.85 8.17
N GLY A 318 -17.46 -31.74 9.04
CA GLY A 318 -18.63 -31.58 9.88
C GLY A 318 -18.37 -31.93 11.34
N VAL A 319 -19.34 -31.56 12.21
CA VAL A 319 -19.37 -32.03 13.60
C VAL A 319 -20.09 -33.38 13.62
N ARG A 320 -19.60 -34.29 14.47
CA ARG A 320 -20.31 -35.54 14.78
C ARG A 320 -21.53 -35.28 15.64
#